data_672b0d9a3e9110f720acc7a02d16d878
#
_entry.id   672b0d9a3e9110f720acc7a02d16d878
#
_cell.length_a   1.000
_cell.length_b   1.000
_cell.length_c   1.000
_cell.angle_alpha   90.00
_cell.angle_beta   90.00
_cell.angle_gamma   90.00
#
_symmetry.space_group_name_H-M   'P 1'
#
loop_
_entity.id
_entity.type
_entity.pdbx_description
1 polymer ?
#
loop_
_entity_poly.entity_id
_entity_poly.type
_entity_poly.pdbx_seq_one_letter_code
_entity_poly.pdbx_strand_id
1 'polypeptide(L)'
;MPSQKNINTVEKLTDKFKNSSALYFAKYTGVNVDQAAQLRMKFIDNDVDFLVSKNTLNKIAAKNAGFEDLFDNILSGQIGIAYAKSDPTSPARVIKEFTKENESFEVVGLYFDGNLYDPSKYKELANLPSKDVLLTKFIYCINSPMSNMVLLLNDSMSKLVGTLKSFESQKK
;
A
#
# COMPACT_ATOMS: atom_id res chain seq x y z
N MET A 1 9.33 6.26 38.04
CA MET A 1 10.21 5.49 37.16
C MET A 1 9.33 4.83 36.09
N PRO A 2 9.70 4.84 34.81
CA PRO A 2 8.94 4.12 33.80
C PRO A 2 9.00 2.61 34.07
N SER A 3 7.88 1.92 33.92
CA SER A 3 7.82 0.46 34.10
C SER A 3 8.69 -0.23 33.02
N GLN A 4 9.43 -1.28 33.39
CA GLN A 4 10.24 -2.07 32.46
C GLN A 4 9.42 -2.57 31.24
N LYS A 5 8.14 -2.88 31.45
CA LYS A 5 7.21 -3.23 30.36
C LYS A 5 7.06 -2.13 29.32
N ASN A 6 7.01 -0.85 29.78
CA ASN A 6 6.87 0.28 28.86
C ASN A 6 8.17 0.54 28.09
N ILE A 7 9.33 0.34 28.72
CA ILE A 7 10.63 0.47 28.07
C ILE A 7 10.74 -0.57 26.93
N ASN A 8 10.50 -1.84 27.24
CA ASN A 8 10.55 -2.91 26.25
C ASN A 8 9.51 -2.71 25.11
N THR A 9 8.37 -2.09 25.43
CA THR A 9 7.36 -1.76 24.40
C THR A 9 7.84 -0.64 23.50
N VAL A 10 8.46 0.40 24.05
CA VAL A 10 9.00 1.52 23.27
C VAL A 10 10.16 1.03 22.37
N GLU A 11 11.04 0.17 22.85
CA GLU A 11 12.11 -0.43 22.05
C GLU A 11 11.54 -1.21 20.84
N LYS A 12 10.59 -2.11 21.09
CA LYS A 12 9.92 -2.87 20.02
C LYS A 12 9.20 -1.98 19.00
N LEU A 13 8.56 -0.91 19.48
CA LEU A 13 7.90 0.05 18.59
C LEU A 13 8.94 0.83 17.78
N THR A 14 10.05 1.27 18.40
CA THR A 14 11.12 1.98 17.71
C THR A 14 11.74 1.13 16.59
N ASP A 15 11.97 -0.17 16.86
CA ASP A 15 12.47 -1.10 15.84
C ASP A 15 11.47 -1.26 14.69
N LYS A 16 10.17 -1.32 15.00
CA LYS A 16 9.13 -1.41 13.96
C LYS A 16 9.02 -0.12 13.15
N PHE A 17 9.15 1.05 13.78
CA PHE A 17 9.20 2.32 13.06
C PHE A 17 10.38 2.41 12.10
N LYS A 18 11.56 1.93 12.50
CA LYS A 18 12.77 1.93 11.65
C LYS A 18 12.73 0.94 10.49
N ASN A 19 12.12 -0.23 10.73
CA ASN A 19 12.11 -1.33 9.75
C ASN A 19 10.87 -1.30 8.83
N SER A 20 9.96 -0.36 9.01
CA SER A 20 8.75 -0.25 8.17
C SER A 20 9.00 0.63 6.95
N SER A 21 8.52 0.18 5.80
CA SER A 21 8.56 0.94 4.54
C SER A 21 7.47 2.01 4.47
N ALA A 22 6.35 1.79 5.15
CA ALA A 22 5.25 2.75 5.25
C ALA A 22 4.48 2.57 6.56
N LEU A 23 3.88 3.65 7.05
CA LEU A 23 3.07 3.71 8.27
C LEU A 23 1.68 4.23 7.94
N TYR A 24 0.65 3.52 8.38
CA TYR A 24 -0.73 3.95 8.22
C TYR A 24 -1.37 4.15 9.59
N PHE A 25 -1.89 5.34 9.82
CA PHE A 25 -2.57 5.72 11.04
C PHE A 25 -4.08 5.63 10.81
N ALA A 26 -4.74 4.74 11.52
CA ALA A 26 -6.16 4.51 11.36
C ALA A 26 -6.88 4.64 12.69
N LYS A 27 -8.03 5.34 12.67
CA LYS A 27 -8.96 5.44 13.78
C LYS A 27 -9.89 4.23 13.74
N TYR A 28 -9.95 3.48 14.84
CA TYR A 28 -10.75 2.26 14.92
C TYR A 28 -11.93 2.38 15.90
N THR A 29 -12.37 3.60 16.16
CA THR A 29 -13.49 3.88 17.07
C THR A 29 -14.78 3.32 16.47
N GLY A 30 -15.48 2.45 17.23
CA GLY A 30 -16.74 1.85 16.77
C GLY A 30 -16.61 0.53 16.02
N VAL A 31 -15.41 -0.02 15.88
CA VAL A 31 -15.19 -1.35 15.28
C VAL A 31 -15.49 -2.44 16.31
N ASN A 32 -16.28 -3.45 15.93
CA ASN A 32 -16.60 -4.60 16.77
C ASN A 32 -15.38 -5.52 16.93
N VAL A 33 -15.37 -6.35 18.01
CA VAL A 33 -14.26 -7.27 18.30
C VAL A 33 -14.03 -8.26 17.14
N ASP A 34 -15.11 -8.80 16.58
CA ASP A 34 -15.03 -9.73 15.44
C ASP A 34 -14.44 -9.06 14.18
N GLN A 35 -14.86 -7.84 13.90
CA GLN A 35 -14.31 -7.04 12.79
C GLN A 35 -12.82 -6.71 13.00
N ALA A 36 -12.44 -6.38 14.24
CA ALA A 36 -11.04 -6.13 14.57
C ALA A 36 -10.18 -7.41 14.42
N ALA A 37 -10.73 -8.57 14.73
CA ALA A 37 -10.05 -9.86 14.54
C ALA A 37 -9.86 -10.16 13.04
N GLN A 38 -10.91 -9.98 12.23
CA GLN A 38 -10.83 -10.14 10.77
C GLN A 38 -9.81 -9.17 10.12
N LEU A 39 -9.81 -7.92 10.56
CA LEU A 39 -8.85 -6.92 10.09
C LEU A 39 -7.40 -7.34 10.38
N ARG A 40 -7.15 -7.84 11.60
CA ARG A 40 -5.81 -8.33 11.97
C ARG A 40 -5.39 -9.53 11.14
N MET A 41 -6.29 -10.47 10.86
CA MET A 41 -6.01 -11.62 9.98
C MET A 41 -5.66 -11.14 8.57
N LYS A 42 -6.48 -10.27 7.96
CA LYS A 42 -6.21 -9.69 6.64
C LYS A 42 -4.87 -8.93 6.59
N PHE A 43 -4.46 -8.26 7.67
CA PHE A 43 -3.16 -7.60 7.75
C PHE A 43 -2.01 -8.60 7.84
N ILE A 44 -2.13 -9.66 8.64
CA ILE A 44 -1.11 -10.70 8.77
C ILE A 44 -0.89 -11.41 7.43
N ASP A 45 -1.96 -11.73 6.70
CA ASP A 45 -1.90 -12.37 5.38
C ASP A 45 -1.16 -11.52 4.33
N ASN A 46 -1.07 -10.22 4.55
CA ASN A 46 -0.40 -9.25 3.67
C ASN A 46 0.93 -8.71 4.25
N ASP A 47 1.56 -9.41 5.19
CA ASP A 47 2.82 -9.03 5.84
C ASP A 47 2.80 -7.63 6.50
N VAL A 48 1.65 -7.23 7.03
CA VAL A 48 1.44 -5.97 7.73
C VAL A 48 1.21 -6.20 9.21
N ASP A 49 2.01 -5.55 10.04
CA ASP A 49 1.83 -5.60 11.49
C ASP A 49 0.87 -4.47 11.94
N PHE A 50 -0.31 -4.83 12.43
CA PHE A 50 -1.25 -3.86 13.01
C PHE A 50 -1.16 -3.86 14.53
N LEU A 51 -0.78 -2.72 15.11
CA LEU A 51 -0.62 -2.54 16.54
C LEU A 51 -1.41 -1.35 17.06
N VAL A 52 -2.01 -1.57 18.22
CA VAL A 52 -2.69 -0.53 19.01
C VAL A 52 -1.91 -0.36 20.30
N SER A 53 -1.37 0.81 20.53
CA SER A 53 -0.60 1.16 21.72
C SER A 53 -0.93 2.56 22.23
N LYS A 54 -0.52 2.88 23.44
CA LYS A 54 -0.75 4.22 24.00
C LYS A 54 -0.05 5.29 23.16
N ASN A 55 -0.76 6.35 22.81
CA ASN A 55 -0.22 7.43 21.98
C ASN A 55 1.05 8.05 22.58
N THR A 56 1.16 8.16 23.91
CA THR A 56 2.36 8.64 24.59
C THR A 56 3.58 7.76 24.32
N LEU A 57 3.42 6.42 24.27
CA LEU A 57 4.50 5.49 23.96
C LEU A 57 4.87 5.56 22.46
N ASN A 58 3.85 5.71 21.59
CA ASN A 58 4.08 5.89 20.16
C ASN A 58 4.86 7.18 19.86
N LYS A 59 4.55 8.29 20.54
CA LYS A 59 5.27 9.56 20.41
C LYS A 59 6.73 9.42 20.82
N ILE A 60 7.02 8.75 21.94
CA ILE A 60 8.38 8.50 22.39
C ILE A 60 9.14 7.61 21.40
N ALA A 61 8.50 6.54 20.93
CA ALA A 61 9.08 5.62 19.97
C ALA A 61 9.37 6.30 18.62
N ALA A 62 8.47 7.17 18.15
CA ALA A 62 8.65 7.96 16.93
C ALA A 62 9.84 8.95 17.07
N LYS A 63 9.97 9.64 18.20
CA LYS A 63 11.13 10.51 18.48
C LYS A 63 12.45 9.74 18.49
N ASN A 64 12.48 8.57 19.14
CA ASN A 64 13.67 7.70 19.15
C ASN A 64 14.02 7.12 17.77
N ALA A 65 13.02 7.00 16.88
CA ALA A 65 13.23 6.54 15.52
C ALA A 65 13.67 7.66 14.55
N GLY A 66 13.69 8.93 14.99
CA GLY A 66 14.10 10.09 14.18
C GLY A 66 12.96 10.83 13.50
N PHE A 67 11.71 10.51 13.83
CA PHE A 67 10.52 11.20 13.32
C PHE A 67 10.08 12.29 14.28
N GLU A 68 10.88 13.38 14.37
CA GLU A 68 10.62 14.48 15.31
C GLU A 68 9.30 15.17 14.96
N ASP A 69 8.36 15.16 15.93
CA ASP A 69 7.09 15.90 15.98
C ASP A 69 6.13 15.77 14.76
N LEU A 70 6.48 14.96 13.75
CA LEU A 70 5.66 14.76 12.54
C LEU A 70 4.29 14.13 12.84
N PHE A 71 4.20 13.34 13.89
CA PHE A 71 3.01 12.57 14.22
C PHE A 71 2.19 13.15 15.39
N ASP A 72 2.60 14.28 15.98
CA ASP A 72 1.95 14.83 17.18
C ASP A 72 0.50 15.23 16.94
N ASN A 73 0.18 15.75 15.76
CA ASN A 73 -1.18 16.13 15.38
C ASN A 73 -2.06 14.92 15.01
N ILE A 74 -1.45 13.83 14.55
CA ILE A 74 -2.16 12.63 14.09
C ILE A 74 -2.44 11.71 15.27
N LEU A 75 -1.51 11.60 16.23
CA LEU A 75 -1.62 10.70 17.38
C LEU A 75 -2.57 11.27 18.47
N SER A 76 -3.81 11.58 18.08
CA SER A 76 -4.88 12.03 18.98
C SER A 76 -6.06 11.07 18.93
N GLY A 77 -6.51 10.59 20.09
CA GLY A 77 -7.65 9.64 20.20
C GLY A 77 -7.24 8.17 20.09
N GLN A 78 -8.17 7.32 19.63
CA GLN A 78 -7.96 5.87 19.50
C GLN A 78 -7.37 5.56 18.12
N ILE A 79 -6.04 5.44 18.06
CA ILE A 79 -5.33 5.20 16.81
C ILE A 79 -4.61 3.86 16.85
N GLY A 80 -4.83 3.07 15.81
CA GLY A 80 -4.02 1.91 15.46
C GLY A 80 -3.02 2.26 14.37
N ILE A 81 -1.83 1.69 14.45
CA ILE A 81 -0.77 1.88 13.48
C ILE A 81 -0.54 0.57 12.74
N ALA A 82 -0.65 0.62 11.40
CA ALA A 82 -0.27 -0.48 10.53
C ALA A 82 1.14 -0.22 9.97
N TYR A 83 2.03 -1.15 10.22
CA TYR A 83 3.44 -1.13 9.80
C TYR A 83 3.59 -2.02 8.57
N ALA A 84 3.88 -1.44 7.41
CA ALA A 84 4.20 -2.20 6.21
C ALA A 84 5.68 -2.61 6.20
N LYS A 85 5.98 -3.91 6.05
CA LYS A 85 7.35 -4.42 5.98
C LYS A 85 7.90 -4.39 4.56
N SER A 86 7.25 -5.09 3.66
CA SER A 86 7.74 -5.33 2.30
C SER A 86 7.13 -4.34 1.29
N ASP A 87 5.79 -4.35 1.17
CA ASP A 87 5.06 -3.55 0.20
C ASP A 87 4.33 -2.38 0.87
N PRO A 88 4.68 -1.13 0.56
CA PRO A 88 4.00 0.04 1.13
C PRO A 88 2.53 0.16 0.72
N THR A 89 2.11 -0.47 -0.37
CA THR A 89 0.73 -0.41 -0.88
C THR A 89 -0.19 -1.47 -0.27
N SER A 90 0.36 -2.55 0.32
CA SER A 90 -0.42 -3.64 0.91
C SER A 90 -1.41 -3.17 1.99
N PRO A 91 -1.02 -2.33 2.98
CA PRO A 91 -1.97 -1.87 3.98
C PRO A 91 -3.10 -1.04 3.38
N ALA A 92 -2.80 -0.21 2.36
CA ALA A 92 -3.81 0.62 1.71
C ALA A 92 -4.91 -0.21 1.04
N ARG A 93 -4.56 -1.36 0.44
CA ARG A 93 -5.53 -2.27 -0.18
C ARG A 93 -6.43 -2.91 0.86
N VAL A 94 -5.85 -3.46 1.93
CA VAL A 94 -6.60 -4.07 3.03
C VAL A 94 -7.54 -3.05 3.67
N ILE A 95 -7.05 -1.84 3.94
CA ILE A 95 -7.85 -0.75 4.48
C ILE A 95 -9.00 -0.38 3.55
N LYS A 96 -8.75 -0.28 2.25
CA LYS A 96 -9.78 0.04 1.25
C LYS A 96 -10.89 -1.00 1.20
N GLU A 97 -10.55 -2.28 1.25
CA GLU A 97 -11.51 -3.38 1.31
C GLU A 97 -12.32 -3.33 2.59
N PHE A 98 -11.64 -3.14 3.72
CA PHE A 98 -12.29 -3.08 5.03
C PHE A 98 -13.19 -1.86 5.20
N THR A 99 -12.79 -0.70 4.67
CA THR A 99 -13.60 0.53 4.72
C THR A 99 -14.88 0.43 3.88
N LYS A 100 -14.90 -0.42 2.83
CA LYS A 100 -16.13 -0.70 2.08
C LYS A 100 -17.16 -1.47 2.89
N GLU A 101 -16.69 -2.35 3.77
CA GLU A 101 -17.54 -3.20 4.63
C GLU A 101 -17.91 -2.48 5.94
N ASN A 102 -17.06 -1.55 6.41
CA ASN A 102 -17.17 -0.90 7.72
C ASN A 102 -16.88 0.59 7.62
N GLU A 103 -17.90 1.43 7.66
CA GLU A 103 -17.79 2.90 7.62
C GLU A 103 -17.13 3.50 8.88
N SER A 104 -17.08 2.73 9.99
CA SER A 104 -16.50 3.19 11.26
C SER A 104 -14.97 3.25 11.27
N PHE A 105 -14.31 2.69 10.25
CA PHE A 105 -12.85 2.67 10.15
C PHE A 105 -12.34 3.80 9.26
N GLU A 106 -11.60 4.73 9.83
CA GLU A 106 -11.16 5.94 9.15
C GLU A 106 -9.63 6.06 9.19
N VAL A 107 -9.02 6.33 8.04
CA VAL A 107 -7.59 6.63 7.96
C VAL A 107 -7.39 8.10 8.32
N VAL A 108 -6.49 8.38 9.25
CA VAL A 108 -6.18 9.74 9.72
C VAL A 108 -4.96 10.30 8.99
N GLY A 109 -4.03 9.45 8.59
CA GLY A 109 -2.83 9.87 7.89
C GLY A 109 -2.00 8.68 7.46
N LEU A 110 -1.07 8.93 6.57
CA LEU A 110 -0.11 7.92 6.12
C LEU A 110 1.27 8.56 5.97
N TYR A 111 2.28 7.80 6.34
CA TYR A 111 3.67 8.19 6.19
C TYR A 111 4.36 7.22 5.24
N PHE A 112 4.97 7.77 4.20
CA PHE A 112 5.67 7.00 3.18
C PHE A 112 6.81 7.84 2.58
N ASP A 113 7.96 7.22 2.38
CA ASP A 113 9.14 7.81 1.72
C ASP A 113 9.55 9.17 2.31
N GLY A 114 9.57 9.28 3.64
CA GLY A 114 9.98 10.50 4.33
C GLY A 114 8.92 11.58 4.45
N ASN A 115 7.76 11.42 3.82
CA ASN A 115 6.70 12.42 3.79
C ASN A 115 5.41 11.94 4.45
N LEU A 116 4.75 12.87 5.10
CA LEU A 116 3.40 12.68 5.63
C LEU A 116 2.38 13.08 4.56
N TYR A 117 1.42 12.20 4.31
CA TYR A 117 0.35 12.41 3.33
C TYR A 117 -1.02 12.47 3.99
N ASP A 118 -1.91 13.23 3.39
CA ASP A 118 -3.30 13.34 3.81
C ASP A 118 -4.07 12.02 3.65
N PRO A 119 -5.13 11.82 4.45
CA PRO A 119 -5.94 10.61 4.38
C PRO A 119 -6.50 10.32 2.98
N SER A 120 -6.78 11.35 2.16
CA SER A 120 -7.35 11.17 0.82
C SER A 120 -6.47 10.33 -0.12
N LYS A 121 -5.15 10.38 0.07
CA LYS A 121 -4.18 9.68 -0.80
C LYS A 121 -4.10 8.17 -0.60
N TYR A 122 -4.64 7.63 0.51
CA TYR A 122 -4.67 6.16 0.67
C TYR A 122 -5.45 5.46 -0.45
N LYS A 123 -6.49 6.14 -0.99
CA LYS A 123 -7.30 5.59 -2.10
C LYS A 123 -6.50 5.47 -3.40
N GLU A 124 -5.62 6.41 -3.65
CA GLU A 124 -4.71 6.37 -4.80
C GLU A 124 -3.69 5.24 -4.64
N LEU A 125 -3.05 5.15 -3.46
CA LEU A 125 -2.10 4.07 -3.15
C LEU A 125 -2.75 2.69 -3.19
N ALA A 126 -4.00 2.55 -2.74
CA ALA A 126 -4.73 1.30 -2.81
C ALA A 126 -5.07 0.84 -4.24
N ASN A 127 -5.04 1.75 -5.22
CA ASN A 127 -5.22 1.43 -6.63
C ASN A 127 -3.92 1.01 -7.32
N LEU A 128 -2.75 1.26 -6.69
CA LEU A 128 -1.47 0.87 -7.25
C LEU A 128 -1.28 -0.65 -7.14
N PRO A 129 -0.79 -1.30 -8.19
CA PRO A 129 -0.39 -2.71 -8.12
C PRO A 129 0.87 -2.88 -7.26
N SER A 130 1.22 -4.14 -6.95
CA SER A 130 2.44 -4.44 -6.19
C SER A 130 3.70 -3.99 -6.91
N LYS A 131 4.81 -3.86 -6.17
CA LYS A 131 6.11 -3.45 -6.72
C LYS A 131 6.53 -4.32 -7.91
N ASP A 132 6.33 -5.64 -7.83
CA ASP A 132 6.71 -6.57 -8.91
C ASP A 132 5.88 -6.35 -10.17
N VAL A 133 4.59 -6.08 -10.02
CA VAL A 133 3.71 -5.76 -11.14
C VAL A 133 4.08 -4.40 -11.76
N LEU A 134 4.47 -3.42 -10.94
CA LEU A 134 4.96 -2.13 -11.43
C LEU A 134 6.25 -2.27 -12.21
N LEU A 135 7.19 -3.07 -11.72
CA LEU A 135 8.44 -3.38 -12.42
C LEU A 135 8.17 -4.11 -13.75
N THR A 136 7.26 -5.07 -13.74
CA THR A 136 6.84 -5.77 -14.97
C THR A 136 6.23 -4.81 -15.99
N LYS A 137 5.34 -3.91 -15.55
CA LYS A 137 4.76 -2.87 -16.42
C LYS A 137 5.82 -1.92 -16.96
N PHE A 138 6.79 -1.54 -16.14
CA PHE A 138 7.91 -0.69 -16.55
C PHE A 138 8.74 -1.35 -17.64
N ILE A 139 9.13 -2.61 -17.48
CA ILE A 139 9.86 -3.39 -18.50
C ILE A 139 9.02 -3.49 -19.78
N TYR A 140 7.72 -3.76 -19.66
CA TYR A 140 6.82 -3.81 -20.81
C TYR A 140 6.76 -2.47 -21.57
N CYS A 141 6.69 -1.35 -20.85
CA CYS A 141 6.69 -0.01 -21.47
C CYS A 141 7.98 0.28 -22.24
N ILE A 142 9.14 -0.17 -21.74
CA ILE A 142 10.42 -0.01 -22.45
C ILE A 142 10.48 -0.87 -23.70
N ASN A 143 9.96 -2.10 -23.63
CA ASN A 143 9.97 -3.03 -24.77
C ASN A 143 8.86 -2.75 -25.80
N SER A 144 7.80 -2.05 -25.40
CA SER A 144 6.63 -1.79 -26.25
C SER A 144 6.95 -1.11 -27.59
N PRO A 145 7.82 -0.08 -27.68
CA PRO A 145 8.15 0.54 -28.97
C PRO A 145 8.78 -0.44 -29.95
N MET A 146 9.69 -1.29 -29.48
CA MET A 146 10.33 -2.30 -30.34
C MET A 146 9.34 -3.36 -30.80
N SER A 147 8.49 -3.85 -29.89
CA SER A 147 7.44 -4.82 -30.23
C SER A 147 6.44 -4.25 -31.23
N ASN A 148 6.01 -3.00 -31.05
CA ASN A 148 5.10 -2.33 -31.97
C ASN A 148 5.73 -2.14 -33.36
N MET A 149 7.02 -1.83 -33.44
CA MET A 149 7.72 -1.71 -34.72
C MET A 149 7.72 -3.05 -35.49
N VAL A 150 8.00 -4.16 -34.79
CA VAL A 150 7.97 -5.50 -35.41
C VAL A 150 6.53 -5.85 -35.84
N LEU A 151 5.53 -5.53 -35.03
CA LEU A 151 4.12 -5.77 -35.40
C LEU A 151 3.71 -4.97 -36.64
N LEU A 152 4.09 -3.70 -36.74
CA LEU A 152 3.79 -2.86 -37.90
C LEU A 152 4.45 -3.40 -39.20
N LEU A 153 5.67 -3.89 -39.10
CA LEU A 153 6.36 -4.52 -40.26
C LEU A 153 5.65 -5.81 -40.67
N ASN A 154 5.25 -6.65 -39.73
CA ASN A 154 4.52 -7.88 -40.00
C ASN A 154 3.10 -7.61 -40.53
N ASP A 155 2.42 -6.58 -39.99
CA ASP A 155 1.07 -6.23 -40.39
C ASP A 155 0.99 -5.75 -41.84
N SER A 156 1.97 -5.00 -42.30
CA SER A 156 2.05 -4.55 -43.71
C SER A 156 2.13 -5.72 -44.68
N MET A 157 2.97 -6.73 -44.41
CA MET A 157 3.08 -7.95 -45.17
C MET A 157 1.80 -8.81 -45.13
N SER A 158 1.22 -8.94 -43.93
CA SER A 158 -0.01 -9.71 -43.73
C SER A 158 -1.21 -9.10 -44.45
N LYS A 159 -1.30 -7.78 -44.50
CA LYS A 159 -2.35 -7.05 -45.27
C LYS A 159 -2.20 -7.28 -46.78
N LEU A 160 -0.99 -7.23 -47.30
CA LEU A 160 -0.75 -7.53 -48.74
C LEU A 160 -1.18 -8.96 -49.09
N VAL A 161 -0.78 -9.94 -48.30
CA VAL A 161 -1.17 -11.34 -48.50
C VAL A 161 -2.69 -11.53 -48.36
N GLY A 162 -3.30 -10.85 -47.37
CA GLY A 162 -4.75 -10.88 -47.13
C GLY A 162 -5.54 -10.32 -48.32
N THR A 163 -5.11 -9.17 -48.88
CA THR A 163 -5.74 -8.58 -50.06
C THR A 163 -5.59 -9.48 -51.30
N LEU A 164 -4.43 -10.07 -51.54
CA LEU A 164 -4.24 -11.02 -52.65
C LEU A 164 -5.14 -12.26 -52.52
N LYS A 165 -5.28 -12.82 -51.31
CA LYS A 165 -6.18 -13.94 -51.05
C LYS A 165 -7.66 -13.58 -51.26
N SER A 166 -8.06 -12.36 -50.84
CA SER A 166 -9.43 -11.91 -51.08
C SER A 166 -9.75 -11.71 -52.55
N PHE A 167 -8.79 -11.22 -53.35
CA PHE A 167 -8.95 -11.14 -54.80
C PHE A 167 -9.02 -12.52 -55.48
N GLU A 168 -8.24 -13.50 -54.99
CA GLU A 168 -8.31 -14.87 -55.48
C GLU A 168 -9.67 -15.52 -55.22
N SER A 169 -10.22 -15.30 -54.02
CA SER A 169 -11.55 -15.83 -53.63
C SER A 169 -12.71 -15.17 -54.35
N GLN A 170 -12.56 -13.92 -54.83
CA GLN A 170 -13.59 -13.23 -55.62
C GLN A 170 -13.57 -13.63 -57.10
N LYS A 171 -12.52 -14.28 -57.57
CA LYS A 171 -12.37 -14.68 -58.96
C LYS A 171 -12.83 -16.13 -59.22
N LYS A 172 -13.20 -16.85 -58.15
CA LYS A 172 -13.90 -18.14 -58.19
C LYS A 172 -15.39 -17.95 -58.04
#